data_e2c09f42c91161869cfafa36f6280982
#
_entry.id   e2c09f42c91161869cfafa36f6280982
#
_cell.length_a   1.000
_cell.length_b   1.000
_cell.length_c   1.000
_cell.angle_alpha   90.00
_cell.angle_beta   90.00
_cell.angle_gamma   90.00
#
_symmetry.space_group_name_H-M   'P 1'
#
loop_
_entity.id
_entity.type
_entity.pdbx_description
1 polymer ?
#
loop_
_entity_poly.entity_id
_entity_poly.type
_entity_poly.pdbx_seq_one_letter_code
_entity_poly.pdbx_strand_id
1 'polypeptide(L)'
;MKIKFNSPLVLGFVFLSLAAMILNIVTAGASNHLVFMTYRSSLADPLTYVRLFGHVLGHAGWQHYIGNMSYILLLGPMLEEKYGAKRLLGVIALTAVITGLINFFFFPGVAICGASGVVFAFILMTSFTGFKKGEIPITFILVAIVYLGQQVYDGLFVKDNISNMAHIVGGIVGAVSGYLMRKK
;
A
#
# COMPACT_ATOMS: atom_id res chain seq x y z
N MET A 1 0.77 20.88 -27.13
CA MET A 1 1.04 20.27 -25.80
C MET A 1 1.77 18.95 -26.03
N LYS A 2 2.79 18.63 -25.21
CA LYS A 2 3.50 17.35 -25.29
C LYS A 2 3.13 16.51 -24.07
N ILE A 3 2.70 15.26 -24.30
CA ILE A 3 2.52 14.27 -23.24
C ILE A 3 3.90 13.84 -22.76
N LYS A 4 4.13 13.88 -21.43
CA LYS A 4 5.38 13.44 -20.81
C LYS A 4 5.11 12.20 -19.96
N PHE A 5 6.00 11.23 -20.05
CA PHE A 5 6.06 10.11 -19.14
C PHE A 5 6.74 10.60 -17.85
N ASN A 6 5.91 10.99 -16.88
CA ASN A 6 6.37 11.42 -15.55
C ASN A 6 6.21 10.28 -14.54
N SER A 7 6.89 10.34 -13.41
CA SER A 7 6.75 9.41 -12.30
C SER A 7 6.87 7.92 -12.70
N PRO A 8 8.03 7.51 -13.22
CA PRO A 8 8.21 6.17 -13.78
C PRO A 8 7.98 5.03 -12.76
N LEU A 9 8.28 5.25 -11.48
CA LEU A 9 8.01 4.27 -10.44
C LEU A 9 6.50 4.06 -10.25
N VAL A 10 5.75 5.16 -10.11
CA VAL A 10 4.29 5.11 -9.90
C VAL A 10 3.60 4.47 -11.10
N LEU A 11 3.95 4.88 -12.32
CA LEU A 11 3.39 4.29 -13.54
C LEU A 11 3.77 2.81 -13.68
N GLY A 12 5.03 2.46 -13.37
CA GLY A 12 5.48 1.08 -13.35
C GLY A 12 4.68 0.23 -12.37
N PHE A 13 4.44 0.73 -11.16
CA PHE A 13 3.62 0.05 -10.15
C PHE A 13 2.18 -0.19 -10.63
N VAL A 14 1.56 0.85 -11.24
CA VAL A 14 0.19 0.77 -11.78
C VAL A 14 0.10 -0.28 -12.89
N PHE A 15 1.04 -0.27 -13.84
CA PHE A 15 1.05 -1.23 -14.95
C PHE A 15 1.38 -2.65 -14.50
N LEU A 16 2.28 -2.84 -13.53
CA LEU A 16 2.55 -4.15 -12.95
C LEU A 16 1.33 -4.70 -12.21
N SER A 17 0.63 -3.84 -11.46
CA SER A 17 -0.62 -4.23 -10.80
C SER A 17 -1.72 -4.55 -11.81
N LEU A 18 -1.78 -3.83 -12.96
CA LEU A 18 -2.70 -4.17 -14.04
C LEU A 18 -2.37 -5.53 -14.65
N ALA A 19 -1.11 -5.80 -14.91
CA ALA A 19 -0.67 -7.08 -15.44
C ALA A 19 -1.00 -8.23 -14.46
N ALA A 20 -0.77 -8.04 -13.15
CA ALA A 20 -1.15 -8.99 -12.11
C ALA A 20 -2.67 -9.22 -12.08
N MET A 21 -3.48 -8.16 -12.22
CA MET A 21 -4.94 -8.25 -12.28
C MET A 21 -5.43 -9.01 -13.51
N ILE A 22 -4.88 -8.73 -14.70
CA ILE A 22 -5.21 -9.46 -15.94
C ILE A 22 -4.82 -10.93 -15.78
N LEU A 23 -3.62 -11.22 -15.27
CA LEU A 23 -3.16 -12.59 -15.02
C LEU A 23 -4.09 -13.32 -14.05
N ASN A 24 -4.58 -12.64 -13.01
CA ASN A 24 -5.54 -13.20 -12.06
C ASN A 24 -6.84 -13.61 -12.75
N ILE A 25 -7.36 -12.80 -13.67
CA ILE A 25 -8.56 -13.11 -14.44
C ILE A 25 -8.32 -14.32 -15.36
N VAL A 26 -7.23 -14.29 -16.13
CA VAL A 26 -6.88 -15.35 -17.09
C VAL A 26 -6.65 -16.70 -16.41
N THR A 27 -6.07 -16.68 -15.20
CA THR A 27 -5.79 -17.89 -14.42
C THR A 27 -6.92 -18.28 -13.45
N ALA A 28 -8.10 -17.65 -13.55
CA ALA A 28 -9.23 -17.89 -12.67
C ALA A 28 -8.86 -17.84 -11.16
N GLY A 29 -8.01 -16.88 -10.78
CA GLY A 29 -7.60 -16.67 -9.39
C GLY A 29 -6.27 -17.33 -8.99
N ALA A 30 -5.76 -18.26 -9.78
CA ALA A 30 -4.57 -19.05 -9.41
C ALA A 30 -3.32 -18.18 -9.22
N SER A 31 -3.10 -17.15 -10.03
CA SER A 31 -1.94 -16.28 -9.92
C SER A 31 -1.95 -15.46 -8.61
N ASN A 32 -3.11 -14.98 -8.16
CA ASN A 32 -3.21 -14.33 -6.85
C ASN A 32 -2.82 -15.29 -5.74
N HIS A 33 -3.38 -16.49 -5.74
CA HIS A 33 -3.07 -17.49 -4.72
C HIS A 33 -1.58 -17.88 -4.71
N LEU A 34 -0.95 -17.99 -5.88
CA LEU A 34 0.46 -18.41 -5.98
C LEU A 34 1.44 -17.30 -5.61
N VAL A 35 1.19 -16.04 -6.05
CA VAL A 35 2.19 -14.97 -6.05
C VAL A 35 1.70 -13.67 -5.44
N PHE A 36 0.44 -13.27 -5.72
CA PHE A 36 -0.05 -11.92 -5.44
C PHE A 36 -1.03 -11.84 -4.26
N MET A 37 -0.99 -12.83 -3.36
CA MET A 37 -1.78 -12.85 -2.14
C MET A 37 -0.93 -13.42 -1.00
N THR A 38 -0.87 -12.76 0.15
CA THR A 38 -0.16 -13.30 1.32
C THR A 38 -1.13 -13.90 2.31
N TYR A 39 -0.73 -15.05 2.84
CA TYR A 39 -1.45 -15.86 3.83
C TYR A 39 -0.45 -16.72 4.58
N ARG A 40 -0.87 -17.34 5.68
CA ARG A 40 0.01 -18.25 6.42
C ARG A 40 0.27 -19.52 5.62
N SER A 41 1.55 -19.76 5.33
CA SER A 41 2.05 -20.92 4.57
C SER A 41 3.36 -21.43 5.17
N SER A 42 3.93 -22.48 4.62
CA SER A 42 5.22 -23.01 5.10
C SER A 42 6.36 -22.00 4.86
N LEU A 43 7.19 -21.79 5.88
CA LEU A 43 8.41 -20.98 5.75
C LEU A 43 9.48 -21.68 4.89
N ALA A 44 9.34 -22.99 4.61
CA ALA A 44 10.18 -23.71 3.68
C ALA A 44 9.76 -23.49 2.21
N ASP A 45 8.58 -22.92 1.94
CA ASP A 45 8.13 -22.58 0.59
C ASP A 45 8.71 -21.21 0.17
N PRO A 46 9.56 -21.13 -0.87
CA PRO A 46 10.13 -19.88 -1.35
C PRO A 46 9.06 -18.85 -1.77
N LEU A 47 7.89 -19.31 -2.23
CA LEU A 47 6.79 -18.44 -2.62
C LEU A 47 6.22 -17.68 -1.43
N THR A 48 6.40 -18.15 -0.19
CA THR A 48 6.01 -17.40 1.00
C THR A 48 6.68 -16.03 1.04
N TYR A 49 7.96 -15.97 0.73
CA TYR A 49 8.73 -14.73 0.71
C TYR A 49 8.36 -13.83 -0.47
N VAL A 50 8.07 -14.42 -1.63
CA VAL A 50 7.59 -13.66 -2.80
C VAL A 50 6.24 -13.01 -2.49
N ARG A 51 5.33 -13.73 -1.83
CA ARG A 51 4.01 -13.23 -1.44
C ARG A 51 4.07 -12.04 -0.48
N LEU A 52 5.09 -11.95 0.39
CA LEU A 52 5.30 -10.80 1.29
C LEU A 52 5.47 -9.48 0.54
N PHE A 53 6.00 -9.52 -0.70
CA PHE A 53 6.12 -8.35 -1.56
C PHE A 53 5.02 -8.30 -2.63
N GLY A 54 4.68 -9.44 -3.19
CA GLY A 54 3.78 -9.53 -4.34
C GLY A 54 2.33 -9.16 -4.04
N HIS A 55 1.89 -9.31 -2.80
CA HIS A 55 0.49 -9.11 -2.44
C HIS A 55 0.00 -7.67 -2.68
N VAL A 56 0.87 -6.67 -2.65
CA VAL A 56 0.49 -5.27 -2.94
C VAL A 56 0.22 -5.02 -4.42
N LEU A 57 0.63 -5.92 -5.31
CA LEU A 57 0.33 -5.87 -6.74
C LEU A 57 -0.97 -6.60 -7.08
N GLY A 58 -1.36 -7.59 -6.28
CA GLY A 58 -2.59 -8.37 -6.49
C GLY A 58 -3.85 -7.59 -6.17
N HIS A 59 -4.95 -7.90 -6.86
CA HIS A 59 -6.26 -7.31 -6.58
C HIS A 59 -7.36 -8.36 -6.77
N ALA A 60 -8.39 -8.29 -5.91
CA ALA A 60 -9.50 -9.24 -5.94
C ALA A 60 -10.47 -8.99 -7.12
N GLY A 61 -10.49 -7.79 -7.69
CA GLY A 61 -11.35 -7.43 -8.81
C GLY A 61 -11.14 -5.99 -9.26
N TRP A 62 -11.82 -5.60 -10.34
CA TRP A 62 -11.67 -4.29 -10.97
C TRP A 62 -11.96 -3.12 -10.05
N GLN A 63 -13.01 -3.20 -9.25
CA GLN A 63 -13.36 -2.12 -8.32
C GLN A 63 -12.23 -1.89 -7.30
N HIS A 64 -11.64 -2.97 -6.79
CA HIS A 64 -10.52 -2.90 -5.85
C HIS A 64 -9.25 -2.33 -6.52
N TYR A 65 -8.94 -2.77 -7.75
CA TYR A 65 -7.83 -2.24 -8.54
C TYR A 65 -8.00 -0.74 -8.83
N ILE A 66 -9.14 -0.34 -9.39
CA ILE A 66 -9.41 1.06 -9.76
C ILE A 66 -9.36 1.94 -8.52
N GLY A 67 -9.97 1.54 -7.41
CA GLY A 67 -9.94 2.30 -6.16
C GLY A 67 -8.51 2.57 -5.69
N ASN A 68 -7.67 1.55 -5.62
CA ASN A 68 -6.28 1.70 -5.21
C ASN A 68 -5.46 2.53 -6.20
N MET A 69 -5.57 2.25 -7.50
CA MET A 69 -4.78 2.95 -8.52
C MET A 69 -5.17 4.41 -8.66
N SER A 70 -6.42 4.77 -8.40
CA SER A 70 -6.85 6.18 -8.37
C SER A 70 -6.07 6.98 -7.31
N TYR A 71 -5.92 6.45 -6.09
CA TYR A 71 -5.12 7.10 -5.05
C TYR A 71 -3.62 7.08 -5.36
N ILE A 72 -3.10 5.97 -5.87
CA ILE A 72 -1.69 5.85 -6.26
C ILE A 72 -1.34 6.87 -7.36
N LEU A 73 -2.19 7.03 -8.38
CA LEU A 73 -1.98 8.01 -9.46
C LEU A 73 -2.18 9.46 -8.98
N LEU A 74 -3.06 9.69 -8.01
CA LEU A 74 -3.30 11.03 -7.47
C LEU A 74 -2.14 11.51 -6.58
N LEU A 75 -1.68 10.66 -5.67
CA LEU A 75 -0.70 11.03 -4.63
C LEU A 75 0.74 10.68 -5.01
N GLY A 76 0.92 9.57 -5.71
CA GLY A 76 2.22 8.99 -6.02
C GLY A 76 3.15 9.92 -6.80
N PRO A 77 2.71 10.59 -7.88
CA PRO A 77 3.58 11.46 -8.66
C PRO A 77 4.19 12.59 -7.84
N MET A 78 3.40 13.24 -6.97
CA MET A 78 3.88 14.28 -6.07
C MET A 78 4.89 13.73 -5.05
N LEU A 79 4.65 12.54 -4.52
CA LEU A 79 5.57 11.88 -3.59
C LEU A 79 6.86 11.44 -4.28
N GLU A 80 6.77 10.91 -5.52
CA GLU A 80 7.93 10.52 -6.31
C GLU A 80 8.80 11.73 -6.67
N GLU A 81 8.18 12.86 -7.07
CA GLU A 81 8.89 14.12 -7.33
C GLU A 81 9.60 14.64 -6.07
N LYS A 82 8.90 14.62 -4.92
CA LYS A 82 9.44 15.16 -3.67
C LYS A 82 10.55 14.32 -3.07
N TYR A 83 10.35 13.01 -2.97
CA TYR A 83 11.24 12.11 -2.22
C TYR A 83 12.18 11.32 -3.13
N GLY A 84 11.90 11.25 -4.43
CA GLY A 84 12.61 10.45 -5.42
C GLY A 84 12.12 9.01 -5.49
N ALA A 85 12.17 8.42 -6.68
CA ALA A 85 11.70 7.06 -6.96
C ALA A 85 12.29 6.01 -6.01
N LYS A 86 13.61 6.06 -5.74
CA LYS A 86 14.29 5.06 -4.89
C LYS A 86 13.75 5.03 -3.46
N ARG A 87 13.52 6.20 -2.85
CA ARG A 87 12.99 6.27 -1.49
C ARG A 87 11.52 5.85 -1.44
N LEU A 88 10.74 6.26 -2.44
CA LEU A 88 9.33 5.88 -2.53
C LEU A 88 9.17 4.37 -2.76
N LEU A 89 10.03 3.75 -3.58
CA LEU A 89 10.10 2.29 -3.71
C LEU A 89 10.41 1.62 -2.37
N GLY A 90 11.32 2.19 -1.59
CA GLY A 90 11.62 1.72 -0.23
C GLY A 90 10.41 1.74 0.69
N VAL A 91 9.57 2.80 0.62
CA VAL A 91 8.31 2.88 1.39
C VAL A 91 7.32 1.82 0.94
N ILE A 92 7.14 1.64 -0.38
CA ILE A 92 6.25 0.61 -0.93
C ILE A 92 6.69 -0.78 -0.44
N ALA A 93 7.98 -1.10 -0.58
CA ALA A 93 8.52 -2.40 -0.17
C ALA A 93 8.42 -2.62 1.35
N LEU A 94 8.74 -1.61 2.15
CA LEU A 94 8.62 -1.67 3.61
C LEU A 94 7.17 -1.88 4.04
N THR A 95 6.23 -1.16 3.43
CA THR A 95 4.79 -1.33 3.68
C THR A 95 4.36 -2.75 3.35
N ALA A 96 4.73 -3.26 2.18
CA ALA A 96 4.40 -4.63 1.76
C ALA A 96 4.93 -5.66 2.76
N VAL A 97 6.21 -5.59 3.11
CA VAL A 97 6.81 -6.56 4.04
C VAL A 97 6.16 -6.51 5.41
N ILE A 98 5.98 -5.31 5.99
CA ILE A 98 5.43 -5.19 7.35
C ILE A 98 3.96 -5.65 7.38
N THR A 99 3.12 -5.21 6.43
CA THR A 99 1.73 -5.66 6.36
C THR A 99 1.62 -7.16 6.12
N GLY A 100 2.45 -7.69 5.22
CA GLY A 100 2.53 -9.13 4.93
C GLY A 100 2.96 -9.96 6.14
N LEU A 101 3.99 -9.53 6.88
CA LEU A 101 4.46 -10.23 8.09
C LEU A 101 3.43 -10.18 9.22
N ILE A 102 2.80 -9.02 9.44
CA ILE A 102 1.75 -8.90 10.45
C ILE A 102 0.58 -9.83 10.09
N ASN A 103 0.13 -9.83 8.84
CA ASN A 103 -0.91 -10.76 8.40
C ASN A 103 -0.48 -12.22 8.61
N PHE A 104 0.72 -12.57 8.18
CA PHE A 104 1.24 -13.93 8.26
C PHE A 104 1.27 -14.48 9.70
N PHE A 105 1.73 -13.67 10.66
CA PHE A 105 1.91 -14.14 12.04
C PHE A 105 0.65 -13.99 12.89
N PHE A 106 -0.12 -12.92 12.73
CA PHE A 106 -1.23 -12.60 13.64
C PHE A 106 -2.62 -12.91 13.07
N PHE A 107 -2.74 -13.14 11.75
CA PHE A 107 -4.03 -13.43 11.11
C PHE A 107 -3.95 -14.68 10.21
N PRO A 108 -3.68 -15.89 10.81
CA PRO A 108 -3.38 -17.10 10.04
C PRO A 108 -4.52 -17.59 9.15
N GLY A 109 -5.76 -17.20 9.46
CA GLY A 109 -6.96 -17.54 8.67
C GLY A 109 -7.32 -16.52 7.59
N VAL A 110 -6.54 -15.45 7.42
CA VAL A 110 -6.84 -14.35 6.52
C VAL A 110 -5.82 -14.29 5.39
N ALA A 111 -6.30 -14.26 4.16
CA ALA A 111 -5.48 -13.98 2.98
C ALA A 111 -5.71 -12.53 2.53
N ILE A 112 -4.63 -11.78 2.30
CA ILE A 112 -4.71 -10.38 1.84
C ILE A 112 -4.03 -10.17 0.50
N CYS A 113 -4.63 -9.32 -0.34
CA CYS A 113 -4.03 -8.74 -1.54
C CYS A 113 -4.56 -7.33 -1.74
N GLY A 114 -3.77 -6.48 -2.36
CA GLY A 114 -4.14 -5.10 -2.68
C GLY A 114 -3.09 -4.07 -2.28
N ALA A 115 -3.06 -2.97 -3.02
CA ALA A 115 -2.18 -1.84 -2.75
C ALA A 115 -2.69 -0.92 -1.62
N SER A 116 -3.80 -1.25 -0.96
CA SER A 116 -4.45 -0.33 -0.02
C SER A 116 -3.58 0.07 1.18
N GLY A 117 -2.74 -0.83 1.69
CA GLY A 117 -1.73 -0.47 2.68
C GLY A 117 -0.77 0.61 2.19
N VAL A 118 -0.34 0.52 0.91
CA VAL A 118 0.50 1.54 0.26
C VAL A 118 -0.28 2.84 0.05
N VAL A 119 -1.56 2.76 -0.31
CA VAL A 119 -2.45 3.94 -0.42
C VAL A 119 -2.51 4.68 0.92
N PHE A 120 -2.75 3.98 2.03
CA PHE A 120 -2.77 4.60 3.36
C PHE A 120 -1.40 5.18 3.74
N ALA A 121 -0.30 4.51 3.37
CA ALA A 121 1.04 5.06 3.54
C ALA A 121 1.21 6.37 2.76
N PHE A 122 0.76 6.45 1.51
CA PHE A 122 0.85 7.65 0.69
C PHE A 122 -0.03 8.80 1.24
N ILE A 123 -1.24 8.50 1.70
CA ILE A 123 -2.14 9.49 2.31
C ILE A 123 -1.46 10.15 3.52
N LEU A 124 -0.95 9.35 4.46
CA LEU A 124 -0.30 9.90 5.66
C LEU A 124 1.03 10.60 5.33
N MET A 125 1.82 10.03 4.42
CA MET A 125 3.09 10.61 3.97
C MET A 125 2.90 11.97 3.27
N THR A 126 1.83 12.12 2.50
CA THR A 126 1.49 13.37 1.80
C THR A 126 1.31 14.53 2.76
N SER A 127 0.78 14.28 3.95
CA SER A 127 0.56 15.31 4.98
C SER A 127 1.87 15.96 5.47
N PHE A 128 3.04 15.37 5.18
CA PHE A 128 4.35 15.95 5.51
C PHE A 128 5.00 16.71 4.35
N THR A 129 4.34 16.85 3.22
CA THR A 129 4.99 17.40 2.02
C THR A 129 5.30 18.89 2.09
N GLY A 130 4.66 19.69 2.92
CA GLY A 130 4.86 21.15 3.02
C GLY A 130 5.57 21.62 4.28
N PHE A 131 6.00 20.73 5.21
CA PHE A 131 6.40 21.13 6.56
C PHE A 131 7.89 20.92 6.86
N LYS A 132 8.41 21.75 7.78
CA LYS A 132 9.81 21.73 8.21
C LYS A 132 10.02 20.72 9.34
N LYS A 133 11.31 20.43 9.58
CA LYS A 133 11.72 19.60 10.72
C LYS A 133 11.31 20.26 12.04
N GLY A 134 10.67 19.50 12.93
CA GLY A 134 10.20 20.01 14.24
C GLY A 134 8.72 20.41 14.26
N GLU A 135 8.07 20.53 13.09
CA GLU A 135 6.64 20.86 13.01
C GLU A 135 5.80 19.58 12.79
N ILE A 136 4.61 19.54 13.38
CA ILE A 136 3.58 18.54 13.08
C ILE A 136 2.38 19.29 12.48
N PRO A 137 2.04 19.04 11.20
CA PRO A 137 0.94 19.73 10.55
C PRO A 137 -0.41 19.37 11.20
N ILE A 138 -1.27 20.35 11.42
CA ILE A 138 -2.64 20.07 11.86
C ILE A 138 -3.39 19.18 10.84
N THR A 139 -3.11 19.36 9.55
CA THR A 139 -3.67 18.51 8.48
C THR A 139 -3.26 17.06 8.63
N PHE A 140 -2.03 16.77 9.07
CA PHE A 140 -1.61 15.41 9.38
C PHE A 140 -2.45 14.81 10.52
N ILE A 141 -2.67 15.57 11.60
CA ILE A 141 -3.47 15.11 12.74
C ILE A 141 -4.91 14.80 12.28
N LEU A 142 -5.52 15.70 11.51
CA LEU A 142 -6.88 15.51 11.01
C LEU A 142 -6.98 14.33 10.04
N VAL A 143 -6.03 14.19 9.11
CA VAL A 143 -5.98 13.06 8.18
C VAL A 143 -5.79 11.74 8.93
N ALA A 144 -4.90 11.70 9.93
CA ALA A 144 -4.70 10.50 10.75
C ALA A 144 -5.97 10.13 11.53
N ILE A 145 -6.64 11.10 12.15
CA ILE A 145 -7.90 10.85 12.86
C ILE A 145 -8.97 10.31 11.92
N VAL A 146 -9.17 10.94 10.76
CA VAL A 146 -10.20 10.52 9.81
C VAL A 146 -9.89 9.15 9.20
N TYR A 147 -8.70 8.98 8.61
CA TYR A 147 -8.40 7.75 7.87
C TYR A 147 -8.05 6.56 8.77
N LEU A 148 -7.24 6.74 9.81
CA LEU A 148 -6.89 5.64 10.71
C LEU A 148 -8.01 5.39 11.73
N GLY A 149 -8.68 6.45 12.21
CA GLY A 149 -9.84 6.33 13.10
C GLY A 149 -10.98 5.54 12.46
N GLN A 150 -11.26 5.79 11.16
CA GLN A 150 -12.24 5.00 10.41
C GLN A 150 -11.84 3.51 10.37
N GLN A 151 -10.57 3.18 10.13
CA GLN A 151 -10.13 1.78 10.08
C GLN A 151 -10.24 1.08 11.45
N VAL A 152 -10.00 1.81 12.55
CA VAL A 152 -10.21 1.27 13.91
C VAL A 152 -11.69 1.01 14.15
N TYR A 153 -12.55 1.97 13.78
CA TYR A 153 -14.00 1.83 13.90
C TYR A 153 -14.51 0.62 13.09
N ASP A 154 -14.13 0.53 11.81
CA ASP A 154 -14.56 -0.56 10.93
C ASP A 154 -14.06 -1.92 11.45
N GLY A 155 -12.82 -2.00 11.91
CA GLY A 155 -12.26 -3.23 12.47
C GLY A 155 -12.94 -3.72 13.74
N LEU A 156 -13.57 -2.82 14.50
CA LEU A 156 -14.28 -3.16 15.73
C LEU A 156 -15.78 -3.44 15.51
N PHE A 157 -16.41 -2.73 14.58
CA PHE A 157 -17.88 -2.69 14.48
C PHE A 157 -18.44 -3.17 13.14
N VAL A 158 -17.62 -3.24 12.08
CA VAL A 158 -18.04 -3.66 10.73
C VAL A 158 -17.46 -5.04 10.42
N LYS A 159 -18.34 -5.98 10.02
CA LYS A 159 -17.90 -7.29 9.53
C LYS A 159 -17.80 -7.22 8.01
N ASP A 160 -16.63 -6.96 7.51
CA ASP A 160 -16.32 -6.98 6.09
C ASP A 160 -15.06 -7.83 5.81
N ASN A 161 -14.73 -7.98 4.53
CA ASN A 161 -13.53 -8.68 4.09
C ASN A 161 -12.34 -7.72 3.88
N ILE A 162 -12.39 -6.53 4.49
CA ILE A 162 -11.36 -5.50 4.34
C ILE A 162 -10.31 -5.68 5.44
N SER A 163 -9.04 -5.67 5.06
CA SER A 163 -7.95 -5.75 6.03
C SER A 163 -7.67 -4.38 6.66
N ASN A 164 -8.50 -3.97 7.61
CA ASN A 164 -8.32 -2.72 8.35
C ASN A 164 -6.94 -2.65 9.03
N MET A 165 -6.40 -3.79 9.48
CA MET A 165 -5.05 -3.86 10.04
C MET A 165 -3.98 -3.48 9.01
N ALA A 166 -4.08 -3.94 7.77
CA ALA A 166 -3.11 -3.57 6.72
C ALA A 166 -3.16 -2.07 6.41
N HIS A 167 -4.34 -1.44 6.49
CA HIS A 167 -4.52 0.00 6.32
C HIS A 167 -3.88 0.79 7.47
N ILE A 168 -4.13 0.40 8.73
CA ILE A 168 -3.54 1.03 9.91
C ILE A 168 -2.02 0.94 9.86
N VAL A 169 -1.50 -0.25 9.61
CA VAL A 169 -0.04 -0.49 9.51
C VAL A 169 0.57 0.32 8.37
N GLY A 170 -0.05 0.31 7.19
CA GLY A 170 0.38 1.13 6.05
C GLY A 170 0.42 2.61 6.40
N GLY A 171 -0.63 3.12 7.04
CA GLY A 171 -0.68 4.49 7.52
C GLY A 171 0.45 4.84 8.49
N ILE A 172 0.75 3.96 9.45
CA ILE A 172 1.87 4.15 10.39
C ILE A 172 3.21 4.19 9.64
N VAL A 173 3.46 3.26 8.71
CA VAL A 173 4.67 3.26 7.87
C VAL A 173 4.80 4.57 7.10
N GLY A 174 3.70 5.04 6.49
CA GLY A 174 3.66 6.31 5.77
C GLY A 174 3.93 7.52 6.66
N ALA A 175 3.31 7.59 7.83
CA ALA A 175 3.51 8.65 8.81
C ALA A 175 4.98 8.73 9.27
N VAL A 176 5.54 7.59 9.67
CA VAL A 176 6.96 7.50 10.08
C VAL A 176 7.90 7.88 8.93
N SER A 177 7.65 7.34 7.74
CA SER A 177 8.46 7.63 6.55
C SER A 177 8.40 9.11 6.17
N GLY A 178 7.21 9.71 6.14
CA GLY A 178 7.01 11.14 5.86
C GLY A 178 7.71 12.02 6.90
N TYR A 179 7.61 11.66 8.17
CA TYR A 179 8.28 12.35 9.26
C TYR A 179 9.81 12.29 9.15
N LEU A 180 10.38 11.13 8.87
CA LEU A 180 11.84 10.93 8.78
C LEU A 180 12.43 11.53 7.51
N MET A 181 11.71 11.50 6.39
CA MET A 181 12.20 11.99 5.10
C MET A 181 11.87 13.46 4.80
N ARG A 182 11.19 14.17 5.72
CA ARG A 182 10.99 15.62 5.56
C ARG A 182 12.34 16.35 5.51
N LYS A 183 12.45 17.35 4.63
CA LYS A 183 13.69 18.16 4.54
C LYS A 183 13.97 18.88 5.86
N LYS A 184 15.26 18.97 6.20
CA LYS A 184 15.76 19.83 7.28
C LYS A 184 15.43 21.28 7.00
#